data_baba15a2ebb0a9d2c20076025ef1f72f
#
_entry.id   baba15a2ebb0a9d2c20076025ef1f72f
#
_cell.length_a   1.000
_cell.length_b   1.000
_cell.length_c   1.000
_cell.angle_alpha   90.00
_cell.angle_beta   90.00
_cell.angle_gamma   90.00
#
_symmetry.space_group_name_H-M   'P 1'
#
loop_
_entity.id
_entity.type
_entity.pdbx_description
1 polymer ?
#
loop_
_entity_poly.entity_id
_entity_poly.type
_entity_poly.pdbx_seq_one_letter_code
_entity_poly.pdbx_strand_id
1 'polypeptide(L)'
;MAESEAEPKLLLPFLQPFYHTVIPLSWFVVRAAVGWNFVVHSWGKILSGPTPRVLNAFADYGFTPPEFWYWTALTNEGLAGIALILGLFTRFFAAAVAVEMLIITTIYWKTGFSWLQRGYEYTLLRGWICFAIALRGGGPYSLDRKIGTEL
;
A
#
# COMPACT_ATOMS: atom_id res chain seq x y z
N MET A 1 -28.57 -3.39 -10.29
CA MET A 1 -28.26 -3.68 -11.71
C MET A 1 -27.25 -2.65 -12.14
N ALA A 2 -25.96 -3.01 -12.23
CA ALA A 2 -24.95 -2.14 -12.80
C ALA A 2 -25.15 -2.16 -14.31
N GLU A 3 -25.47 -1.00 -14.90
CA GLU A 3 -25.45 -0.81 -16.34
C GLU A 3 -24.07 -1.27 -16.83
N SER A 4 -24.06 -2.17 -17.82
CA SER A 4 -22.84 -2.54 -18.52
C SER A 4 -22.41 -1.32 -19.34
N GLU A 5 -21.57 -0.48 -18.73
CA GLU A 5 -20.91 0.57 -19.50
C GLU A 5 -20.17 -0.11 -20.66
N ALA A 6 -20.55 0.22 -21.89
CA ALA A 6 -19.89 -0.28 -23.08
C ALA A 6 -18.41 0.13 -23.01
N GLU A 7 -17.52 -0.86 -23.07
CA GLU A 7 -16.08 -0.57 -23.10
C GLU A 7 -15.73 0.39 -24.24
N PRO A 8 -14.91 1.41 -23.99
CA PRO A 8 -14.53 2.37 -25.02
C PRO A 8 -13.81 1.67 -26.15
N LYS A 9 -14.14 2.05 -27.40
CA LYS A 9 -13.49 1.48 -28.60
C LYS A 9 -12.02 1.87 -28.65
N LEU A 10 -11.16 0.88 -28.85
CA LEU A 10 -9.73 1.15 -29.03
C LEU A 10 -9.47 1.91 -30.34
N LEU A 11 -8.62 2.92 -30.27
CA LEU A 11 -8.15 3.66 -31.45
C LEU A 11 -7.41 2.71 -32.43
N LEU A 12 -6.71 1.71 -31.89
CA LEU A 12 -5.96 0.69 -32.63
C LEU A 12 -6.55 -0.69 -32.30
N PRO A 13 -7.55 -1.18 -33.07
CA PRO A 13 -8.26 -2.43 -32.74
C PRO A 13 -7.38 -3.68 -32.72
N PHE A 14 -6.27 -3.71 -33.45
CA PHE A 14 -5.34 -4.84 -33.50
C PHE A 14 -4.62 -5.07 -32.14
N LEU A 15 -4.64 -4.10 -31.22
CA LEU A 15 -4.11 -4.24 -29.86
C LEU A 15 -5.08 -4.89 -28.89
N GLN A 16 -6.32 -5.13 -29.28
CA GLN A 16 -7.33 -5.70 -28.41
C GLN A 16 -6.92 -7.05 -27.79
N PRO A 17 -6.38 -8.02 -28.54
CA PRO A 17 -5.94 -9.29 -27.94
C PRO A 17 -4.82 -9.12 -26.91
N PHE A 18 -3.91 -8.18 -27.16
CA PHE A 18 -2.85 -7.85 -26.20
C PHE A 18 -3.44 -7.32 -24.89
N TYR A 19 -4.33 -6.33 -24.95
CA TYR A 19 -4.95 -5.77 -23.74
C TYR A 19 -5.78 -6.81 -22.98
N HIS A 20 -6.55 -7.65 -23.64
CA HIS A 20 -7.26 -8.75 -22.97
C HIS A 20 -6.33 -9.65 -22.15
N THR A 21 -5.13 -9.89 -22.64
CA THR A 21 -4.14 -10.74 -21.97
C THR A 21 -3.47 -10.02 -20.79
N VAL A 22 -3.17 -8.72 -20.92
CA VAL A 22 -2.35 -7.99 -19.93
C VAL A 22 -3.17 -7.25 -18.87
N ILE A 23 -4.41 -6.88 -19.14
CA ILE A 23 -5.27 -6.17 -18.16
C ILE A 23 -5.36 -6.91 -16.81
N PRO A 24 -5.56 -8.24 -16.77
CA PRO A 24 -5.59 -8.96 -15.51
C PRO A 24 -4.27 -8.87 -14.72
N LEU A 25 -3.13 -8.75 -15.44
CA LEU A 25 -1.80 -8.62 -14.84
C LEU A 25 -1.55 -7.24 -14.23
N SER A 26 -2.17 -6.20 -14.78
CA SER A 26 -1.94 -4.81 -14.34
C SER A 26 -2.18 -4.63 -12.83
N TRP A 27 -3.25 -5.24 -12.32
CA TRP A 27 -3.59 -5.15 -10.91
C TRP A 27 -2.60 -5.89 -9.99
N PHE A 28 -2.11 -7.05 -10.44
CA PHE A 28 -1.03 -7.75 -9.75
C PHE A 28 0.22 -6.87 -9.67
N VAL A 29 0.60 -6.21 -10.76
CA VAL A 29 1.78 -5.33 -10.81
C VAL A 29 1.64 -4.18 -9.81
N VAL A 30 0.50 -3.49 -9.77
CA VAL A 30 0.25 -2.40 -8.82
C VAL A 30 0.38 -2.89 -7.38
N ARG A 31 -0.27 -4.00 -7.05
CA ARG A 31 -0.26 -4.60 -5.73
C ARG A 31 1.13 -5.08 -5.32
N ALA A 32 1.81 -5.80 -6.20
CA ALA A 32 3.15 -6.31 -5.94
C ALA A 32 4.20 -5.18 -5.81
N ALA A 33 4.09 -4.13 -6.62
CA ALA A 33 5.00 -2.99 -6.56
C ALA A 33 4.88 -2.24 -5.23
N VAL A 34 3.66 -1.94 -4.77
CA VAL A 34 3.48 -1.27 -3.47
C VAL A 34 3.85 -2.19 -2.31
N GLY A 35 3.54 -3.48 -2.40
CA GLY A 35 3.93 -4.46 -1.40
C GLY A 35 5.46 -4.59 -1.29
N TRP A 36 6.16 -4.67 -2.42
CA TRP A 36 7.62 -4.66 -2.45
C TRP A 36 8.21 -3.40 -1.80
N ASN A 37 7.62 -2.24 -2.09
CA ASN A 37 8.04 -1.00 -1.47
C ASN A 37 7.95 -1.04 0.06
N PHE A 38 6.89 -1.59 0.63
CA PHE A 38 6.74 -1.77 2.07
C PHE A 38 7.76 -2.77 2.64
N VAL A 39 8.01 -3.89 1.97
CA VAL A 39 9.03 -4.87 2.40
C VAL A 39 10.41 -4.22 2.48
N VAL A 40 10.83 -3.50 1.43
CA VAL A 40 12.13 -2.83 1.42
C VAL A 40 12.22 -1.75 2.51
N HIS A 41 11.13 -1.03 2.72
CA HIS A 41 11.05 0.03 3.74
C HIS A 41 11.17 -0.54 5.16
N SER A 42 10.45 -1.62 5.43
CA SER A 42 10.51 -2.35 6.71
C SER A 42 11.89 -2.94 6.94
N TRP A 43 12.49 -3.54 5.91
CA TRP A 43 13.84 -4.09 6.01
C TRP A 43 14.88 -3.03 6.39
N GLY A 44 14.81 -1.86 5.76
CA GLY A 44 15.66 -0.73 6.12
C GLY A 44 15.50 -0.29 7.58
N LYS A 45 14.25 -0.25 8.09
CA LYS A 45 13.95 0.06 9.49
C LYS A 45 14.47 -1.02 10.46
N ILE A 46 14.39 -2.31 10.08
CA ILE A 46 14.95 -3.41 10.90
C ILE A 46 16.46 -3.22 11.05
N LEU A 47 17.17 -2.92 9.98
CA LEU A 47 18.62 -2.75 10.00
C LEU A 47 19.08 -1.51 10.79
N SER A 48 18.34 -0.41 10.70
CA SER A 48 18.68 0.85 11.39
C SER A 48 18.23 0.88 12.85
N GLY A 49 17.22 0.10 13.20
CA GLY A 49 16.58 0.15 14.51
C GLY A 49 15.80 1.44 14.77
N PRO A 50 15.21 1.57 15.98
CA PRO A 50 14.51 2.78 16.39
C PRO A 50 15.51 3.90 16.70
N THR A 51 15.61 4.88 15.82
CA THR A 51 16.47 6.05 16.04
C THR A 51 15.81 7.06 16.97
N PRO A 52 16.57 7.83 17.77
CA PRO A 52 15.99 8.85 18.64
C PRO A 52 15.08 9.84 17.92
N ARG A 53 15.43 10.19 16.68
CA ARG A 53 14.61 11.06 15.83
C ARG A 53 13.23 10.50 15.57
N VAL A 54 13.14 9.20 15.24
CA VAL A 54 11.86 8.54 14.93
C VAL A 54 11.05 8.38 16.20
N LEU A 55 11.67 7.98 17.30
CA LEU A 55 10.99 7.84 18.59
C LEU A 55 10.44 9.18 19.10
N ASN A 56 11.22 10.26 18.98
CA ASN A 56 10.75 11.59 19.35
C ASN A 56 9.55 12.01 18.48
N ALA A 57 9.57 11.71 17.17
CA ALA A 57 8.43 12.01 16.31
C ALA A 57 7.16 11.28 16.76
N PHE A 58 7.24 10.02 17.17
CA PHE A 58 6.09 9.31 17.75
C PHE A 58 5.62 9.97 19.05
N ALA A 59 6.54 10.29 19.96
CA ALA A 59 6.22 10.91 21.25
C ALA A 59 5.57 12.29 21.07
N ASP A 60 6.08 13.13 20.17
CA ASP A 60 5.57 14.49 19.89
C ASP A 60 4.12 14.48 19.36
N TYR A 61 3.70 13.38 18.73
CA TYR A 61 2.33 13.17 18.28
C TYR A 61 1.46 12.35 19.25
N GLY A 62 1.96 12.12 20.47
CA GLY A 62 1.21 11.45 21.54
C GLY A 62 1.21 9.92 21.47
N PHE A 63 2.02 9.31 20.60
CA PHE A 63 2.20 7.85 20.52
C PHE A 63 3.17 7.37 21.60
N THR A 64 2.65 7.08 22.79
CA THR A 64 3.44 6.65 23.94
C THR A 64 3.05 5.25 24.41
N PRO A 65 4.00 4.34 24.71
CA PRO A 65 5.48 4.50 24.54
C PRO A 65 5.89 4.42 23.06
N PRO A 66 6.84 5.27 22.61
CA PRO A 66 7.17 5.40 21.18
C PRO A 66 7.78 4.14 20.58
N GLU A 67 8.52 3.34 21.34
CA GLU A 67 9.08 2.07 20.89
C GLU A 67 7.98 1.06 20.51
N PHE A 68 6.92 0.98 21.28
CA PHE A 68 5.79 0.11 20.99
C PHE A 68 5.16 0.46 19.63
N TRP A 69 4.94 1.74 19.40
CA TRP A 69 4.35 2.21 18.14
C TRP A 69 5.30 2.06 16.94
N TYR A 70 6.61 2.23 17.17
CA TYR A 70 7.61 1.96 16.14
C TYR A 70 7.55 0.50 15.67
N TRP A 71 7.57 -0.45 16.60
CA TRP A 71 7.52 -1.87 16.27
C TRP A 71 6.18 -2.29 15.68
N THR A 72 5.09 -1.69 16.14
CA THR A 72 3.75 -1.92 15.57
C THR A 72 3.69 -1.47 14.11
N ALA A 73 4.14 -0.27 13.80
CA ALA A 73 4.19 0.26 12.44
C ALA A 73 5.11 -0.60 11.55
N LEU A 74 6.30 -0.93 12.03
CA LEU A 74 7.25 -1.79 11.31
C LEU A 74 6.66 -3.16 10.98
N THR A 75 6.00 -3.79 11.95
CA THR A 75 5.38 -5.09 11.77
C THR A 75 4.21 -5.02 10.78
N ASN A 76 3.37 -3.99 10.91
CA ASN A 76 2.27 -3.78 9.96
C ASN A 76 2.77 -3.57 8.53
N GLU A 77 3.73 -2.68 8.30
CA GLU A 77 4.33 -2.47 6.97
C GLU A 77 4.95 -3.76 6.40
N GLY A 78 5.70 -4.50 7.21
CA GLY A 78 6.37 -5.73 6.77
C GLY A 78 5.39 -6.85 6.40
N LEU A 79 4.45 -7.13 7.27
CA LEU A 79 3.41 -8.15 7.03
C LEU A 79 2.51 -7.76 5.86
N ALA A 80 2.06 -6.50 5.83
CA ALA A 80 1.24 -6.01 4.73
C ALA A 80 1.99 -6.04 3.40
N GLY A 81 3.29 -5.70 3.40
CA GLY A 81 4.11 -5.79 2.20
C GLY A 81 4.11 -7.19 1.60
N ILE A 82 4.38 -8.22 2.42
CA ILE A 82 4.35 -9.62 2.02
C ILE A 82 2.95 -10.04 1.59
N ALA A 83 1.94 -9.70 2.39
CA ALA A 83 0.55 -10.04 2.11
C ALA A 83 0.07 -9.44 0.78
N LEU A 84 0.42 -8.19 0.49
CA LEU A 84 0.10 -7.52 -0.76
C LEU A 84 0.80 -8.18 -1.96
N ILE A 85 2.06 -8.59 -1.85
CA ILE A 85 2.75 -9.31 -2.93
C ILE A 85 2.02 -10.63 -3.23
N LEU A 86 1.71 -11.40 -2.20
CA LEU A 86 1.05 -12.70 -2.34
C LEU A 86 -0.44 -12.59 -2.70
N GLY A 87 -1.07 -11.47 -2.35
CA GLY A 87 -2.52 -11.30 -2.44
C GLY A 87 -3.27 -12.12 -1.41
N LEU A 88 -2.80 -12.11 -0.17
CA LEU A 88 -3.38 -12.85 0.94
C LEU A 88 -3.96 -11.87 1.95
N PHE A 89 -5.24 -12.05 2.32
CA PHE A 89 -6.01 -11.11 3.14
C PHE A 89 -5.83 -9.66 2.65
N THR A 90 -5.92 -9.51 1.33
CA THR A 90 -5.48 -8.31 0.62
C THR A 90 -6.20 -7.06 1.11
N ARG A 91 -7.52 -7.12 1.30
CA ARG A 91 -8.32 -5.95 1.75
C ARG A 91 -7.91 -5.52 3.15
N PHE A 92 -7.75 -6.48 4.06
CA PHE A 92 -7.38 -6.21 5.45
C PHE A 92 -6.01 -5.50 5.53
N PHE A 93 -4.98 -6.09 4.94
CA PHE A 93 -3.64 -5.51 5.00
C PHE A 93 -3.52 -4.20 4.23
N ALA A 94 -4.19 -4.08 3.10
CA ALA A 94 -4.24 -2.83 2.36
C ALA A 94 -4.92 -1.71 3.17
N ALA A 95 -6.03 -2.01 3.85
CA ALA A 95 -6.71 -1.04 4.71
C ALA A 95 -5.84 -0.65 5.91
N ALA A 96 -5.18 -1.62 6.56
CA ALA A 96 -4.31 -1.36 7.71
C ALA A 96 -3.16 -0.41 7.36
N VAL A 97 -2.45 -0.66 6.24
CA VAL A 97 -1.37 0.26 5.82
C VAL A 97 -1.91 1.57 5.23
N ALA A 98 -3.09 1.60 4.63
CA ALA A 98 -3.70 2.86 4.19
C ALA A 98 -3.96 3.79 5.38
N VAL A 99 -4.50 3.27 6.48
CA VAL A 99 -4.69 4.01 7.73
C VAL A 99 -3.36 4.47 8.32
N GLU A 100 -2.35 3.59 8.37
CA GLU A 100 -1.02 3.95 8.83
C GLU A 100 -0.41 5.08 7.99
N MET A 101 -0.48 5.00 6.66
CA MET A 101 0.02 6.05 5.76
C MET A 101 -0.72 7.37 5.95
N LEU A 102 -2.02 7.34 6.25
CA LEU A 102 -2.78 8.54 6.58
C LEU A 102 -2.27 9.19 7.87
N ILE A 103 -2.04 8.40 8.92
CA ILE A 103 -1.46 8.88 10.18
C ILE A 103 -0.07 9.50 9.93
N ILE A 104 0.80 8.81 9.21
CA ILE A 104 2.13 9.31 8.88
C ILE A 104 2.05 10.60 8.04
N THR A 105 1.09 10.68 7.11
CA THR A 105 0.85 11.90 6.33
C THR A 105 0.52 13.09 7.23
N THR A 106 -0.30 12.91 8.27
CA THR A 106 -0.60 13.99 9.24
C THR A 106 0.64 14.41 10.03
N ILE A 107 1.51 13.47 10.39
CA ILE A 107 2.78 13.74 11.08
C ILE A 107 3.70 14.63 10.22
N TYR A 108 3.79 14.35 8.93
CA TYR A 108 4.64 15.12 8.00
C TYR A 108 3.94 16.34 7.37
N TRP A 109 2.69 16.63 7.75
CA TRP A 109 1.91 17.72 7.14
C TRP A 109 2.61 19.08 7.21
N LYS A 110 3.19 19.38 8.37
CA LYS A 110 3.90 20.65 8.62
C LYS A 110 5.22 20.79 7.84
N THR A 111 5.79 19.68 7.36
CA THR A 111 7.05 19.69 6.59
C THR A 111 6.84 20.10 5.14
N GLY A 112 5.58 20.12 4.67
CA GLY A 112 5.21 20.44 3.31
C GLY A 112 5.04 19.21 2.43
N PHE A 113 4.71 19.43 1.15
CA PHE A 113 4.34 18.36 0.22
C PHE A 113 5.55 17.54 -0.23
N SER A 114 6.60 18.18 -0.74
CA SER A 114 7.68 17.55 -1.48
C SER A 114 8.47 16.51 -0.66
N TRP A 115 8.56 15.28 -1.17
CA TRP A 115 9.34 14.20 -0.56
C TRP A 115 10.84 14.51 -0.49
N LEU A 116 11.38 15.33 -1.41
CA LEU A 116 12.77 15.78 -1.39
C LEU A 116 13.09 16.59 -0.12
N GLN A 117 12.09 17.27 0.43
CA GLN A 117 12.16 18.03 1.68
C GLN A 117 11.59 17.24 2.86
N ARG A 118 11.47 15.92 2.73
CA ARG A 118 10.88 15.02 3.74
C ARG A 118 9.39 15.30 4.01
N GLY A 119 8.68 15.81 3.01
CA GLY A 119 7.24 16.05 3.07
C GLY A 119 6.41 14.77 2.92
N TYR A 120 5.10 14.98 2.93
CA TYR A 120 4.11 13.89 3.00
C TYR A 120 3.72 13.28 1.65
N GLU A 121 4.23 13.76 0.52
CA GLU A 121 3.90 13.31 -0.84
C GLU A 121 3.92 11.79 -0.97
N TYR A 122 5.00 11.17 -0.49
CA TYR A 122 5.22 9.74 -0.66
C TYR A 122 4.31 8.88 0.23
N THR A 123 4.03 9.32 1.44
CA THR A 123 3.11 8.61 2.34
C THR A 123 1.68 8.74 1.85
N LEU A 124 1.29 9.92 1.37
CA LEU A 124 -0.02 10.16 0.78
C LEU A 124 -0.25 9.28 -0.46
N LEU A 125 0.70 9.26 -1.41
CA LEU A 125 0.60 8.42 -2.61
C LEU A 125 0.43 6.94 -2.28
N ARG A 126 1.24 6.42 -1.36
CA ARG A 126 1.13 5.02 -0.91
C ARG A 126 -0.22 4.75 -0.23
N GLY A 127 -0.67 5.67 0.60
CA GLY A 127 -1.98 5.58 1.24
C GLY A 127 -3.12 5.47 0.23
N TRP A 128 -3.12 6.28 -0.81
CA TRP A 128 -4.13 6.23 -1.88
C TRP A 128 -4.10 4.92 -2.66
N ILE A 129 -2.90 4.43 -3.02
CA ILE A 129 -2.77 3.15 -3.72
C ILE A 129 -3.30 2.01 -2.83
N CYS A 130 -2.91 1.97 -1.55
CA CYS A 130 -3.39 0.96 -0.61
C CYS A 130 -4.90 1.05 -0.39
N PHE A 131 -5.46 2.25 -0.31
CA PHE A 131 -6.90 2.45 -0.22
C PHE A 131 -7.62 1.88 -1.45
N ALA A 132 -7.12 2.16 -2.66
CA ALA A 132 -7.69 1.58 -3.88
C ALA A 132 -7.61 0.04 -3.88
N ILE A 133 -6.49 -0.53 -3.38
CA ILE A 133 -6.33 -1.99 -3.23
C ILE A 133 -7.34 -2.54 -2.22
N ALA A 134 -7.56 -1.87 -1.09
CA ALA A 134 -8.53 -2.27 -0.08
C ALA A 134 -9.96 -2.31 -0.65
N LEU A 135 -10.32 -1.34 -1.50
CA LEU A 135 -11.63 -1.31 -2.15
C LEU A 135 -11.80 -2.44 -3.18
N ARG A 136 -10.77 -2.69 -3.98
CA ARG A 136 -10.85 -3.66 -5.08
C ARG A 136 -10.54 -5.10 -4.67
N GLY A 137 -9.66 -5.30 -3.67
CA GLY A 137 -9.20 -6.63 -3.24
C GLY A 137 -8.04 -7.19 -4.06
N GLY A 138 -7.77 -8.49 -3.88
CA GLY A 138 -6.59 -9.17 -4.41
C GLY A 138 -6.51 -9.31 -5.93
N GLY A 139 -7.66 -9.43 -6.59
CA GLY A 139 -7.75 -9.60 -8.04
C GLY A 139 -7.35 -10.99 -8.56
N PRO A 140 -7.18 -11.14 -9.91
CA PRO A 140 -7.05 -12.45 -10.56
C PRO A 140 -5.87 -13.29 -10.08
N TYR A 141 -4.74 -12.67 -9.80
CA TYR A 141 -3.49 -13.34 -9.40
C TYR A 141 -3.23 -13.18 -7.90
N SER A 142 -4.22 -13.55 -7.07
CA SER A 142 -4.13 -13.50 -5.61
C SER A 142 -4.30 -14.87 -4.97
N LEU A 143 -3.72 -15.07 -3.79
CA LEU A 143 -4.00 -16.24 -2.96
C LEU A 143 -5.44 -16.22 -2.46
N ASP A 144 -6.00 -15.05 -2.14
CA ASP A 144 -7.41 -14.89 -1.75
C ASP A 144 -8.35 -15.55 -2.76
N ARG A 145 -8.09 -15.32 -4.05
CA ARG A 145 -8.88 -15.95 -5.12
C ARG A 145 -8.71 -17.47 -5.17
N LYS A 146 -7.51 -17.99 -4.90
CA LYS A 146 -7.26 -19.45 -4.89
C LYS A 146 -7.93 -20.13 -3.70
N ILE A 147 -7.96 -19.45 -2.55
CA ILE A 147 -8.58 -19.94 -1.31
C ILE A 147 -10.11 -19.81 -1.39
N GLY A 148 -10.61 -18.89 -2.24
CA GLY A 148 -12.03 -18.60 -2.38
C GLY A 148 -12.60 -17.73 -1.25
N THR A 149 -11.73 -17.07 -0.48
CA THR A 149 -12.11 -16.20 0.64
C THR A 149 -11.24 -14.94 0.62
N GLU A 150 -11.88 -13.79 0.74
CA GLU A 150 -11.23 -12.48 0.81
C GLU A 150 -11.69 -11.77 2.10
N LEU A 151 -10.76 -11.26 2.86
CA LEU A 151 -10.98 -10.48 4.08
C LEU A 151 -10.72 -9.00 3.81
#